data_962bfc8be5cde7fc2b7b51235dcc2037
#
_entry.id   962bfc8be5cde7fc2b7b51235dcc2037
#
_cell.length_a   1.000
_cell.length_b   1.000
_cell.length_c   1.000
_cell.angle_alpha   90.00
_cell.angle_beta   90.00
_cell.angle_gamma   90.00
#
_symmetry.space_group_name_H-M   'P 1'
#
loop_
_entity.id
_entity.type
_entity.pdbx_description
1 polymer ?
#
loop_
_entity_poly.entity_id
_entity_poly.type
_entity_poly.pdbx_seq_one_letter_code
_entity_poly.pdbx_strand_id
1 'polypeptide(L)'
;WLDLDAYPLSGVEKIDAHTWRIRIKGKYPQFLFWLAMPFFAPVPREVDRFYAQPGMAAKNLTLDWWPVGTGPFMLTENDPNRRMVLMRNPNFGGRQTYPCEGEPGDDKAGLLADCGKPLPLLDQAVFTREKEAIPYWNKFLQGYYDASGISSDSFDQAVRVNVGGDVALTDEMRDRGIQLLTSVKTSTFYMGFNMLDPVVGGLGERATKLRQAISI
;
A
#
# COMPACT_ATOMS: atom_id res chain seq x y z
N TRP A 1 11.42 24.91 5.05
CA TRP A 1 11.70 24.62 3.64
C TRP A 1 13.21 24.58 3.40
N LEU A 2 13.71 23.50 2.83
CA LEU A 2 15.13 23.34 2.47
C LEU A 2 15.27 23.46 0.94
N ASP A 3 16.02 24.44 0.47
CA ASP A 3 16.37 24.55 -0.94
C ASP A 3 17.50 23.58 -1.26
N LEU A 4 17.18 22.46 -1.89
CA LEU A 4 18.14 21.41 -2.22
C LEU A 4 19.11 21.83 -3.34
N ASP A 5 18.81 22.88 -4.10
CA ASP A 5 19.77 23.46 -5.06
C ASP A 5 20.93 24.14 -4.33
N ALA A 6 20.66 24.71 -3.15
CA ALA A 6 21.68 25.34 -2.30
C ALA A 6 22.49 24.34 -1.45
N TYR A 7 21.96 23.12 -1.29
CA TYR A 7 22.58 22.08 -0.44
C TYR A 7 22.76 20.79 -1.24
N PRO A 8 23.79 20.71 -2.10
CA PRO A 8 24.00 19.53 -2.93
C PRO A 8 24.29 18.30 -2.07
N LEU A 9 23.58 17.21 -2.35
CA LEU A 9 23.80 15.91 -1.71
C LEU A 9 24.99 15.22 -2.39
N SER A 10 26.05 14.93 -1.65
CA SER A 10 27.28 14.28 -2.18
C SER A 10 27.03 12.91 -2.82
N GLY A 11 25.92 12.26 -2.47
CA GLY A 11 25.51 10.96 -3.00
C GLY A 11 24.62 11.02 -4.24
N VAL A 12 24.16 12.22 -4.65
CA VAL A 12 23.26 12.40 -5.80
C VAL A 12 23.87 13.38 -6.77
N GLU A 13 23.96 13.00 -8.03
CA GLU A 13 24.60 13.79 -9.08
C GLU A 13 23.69 13.79 -10.32
N LYS A 14 23.35 14.99 -10.83
CA LYS A 14 22.74 15.15 -12.14
C LYS A 14 23.86 15.19 -13.19
N ILE A 15 23.86 14.23 -14.11
CA ILE A 15 24.87 14.14 -15.19
C ILE A 15 24.40 14.97 -16.38
N ASP A 16 23.14 14.80 -16.82
CA ASP A 16 22.53 15.52 -17.92
C ASP A 16 21.02 15.66 -17.75
N ALA A 17 20.28 16.03 -18.80
CA ALA A 17 18.83 16.22 -18.74
C ALA A 17 18.02 14.92 -18.50
N HIS A 18 18.61 13.77 -18.80
CA HIS A 18 17.95 12.46 -18.75
C HIS A 18 18.66 11.46 -17.86
N THR A 19 19.84 11.84 -17.32
CA THR A 19 20.70 10.94 -16.56
C THR A 19 21.03 11.53 -15.19
N TRP A 20 20.82 10.72 -14.17
CA TRP A 20 21.23 11.02 -12.81
C TRP A 20 21.92 9.82 -12.18
N ARG A 21 22.73 10.04 -11.18
CA ARG A 21 23.52 9.02 -10.51
C ARG A 21 23.33 9.10 -9.01
N ILE A 22 23.11 7.93 -8.39
CA ILE A 22 23.17 7.79 -6.94
C ILE A 22 24.42 6.97 -6.60
N ARG A 23 25.19 7.44 -5.63
CA ARG A 23 26.34 6.74 -5.05
C ARG A 23 25.98 6.22 -3.69
N ILE A 24 26.08 4.91 -3.51
CA ILE A 24 25.84 4.24 -2.23
C ILE A 24 27.17 3.79 -1.62
N LYS A 25 27.25 3.75 -0.30
CA LYS A 25 28.41 3.22 0.42
C LYS A 25 28.25 1.71 0.59
N GLY A 26 29.27 0.96 0.14
CA GLY A 26 29.25 -0.49 0.24
C GLY A 26 28.29 -1.16 -0.74
N LYS A 27 28.08 -2.47 -0.52
CA LYS A 27 27.20 -3.31 -1.36
C LYS A 27 25.81 -3.35 -0.73
N TYR A 28 24.80 -2.86 -1.46
CA TYR A 28 23.41 -2.84 -1.02
C TYR A 28 22.47 -3.34 -2.14
N PRO A 29 22.29 -4.67 -2.27
CA PRO A 29 21.52 -5.27 -3.37
C PRO A 29 20.06 -4.82 -3.41
N GLN A 30 19.45 -4.53 -2.24
CA GLN A 30 18.04 -4.11 -2.14
C GLN A 30 17.79 -2.67 -2.56
N PHE A 31 18.82 -1.89 -2.88
CA PHE A 31 18.66 -0.46 -3.17
C PHE A 31 17.66 -0.17 -4.29
N LEU A 32 17.60 -1.01 -5.33
CA LEU A 32 16.65 -0.83 -6.43
C LEU A 32 15.18 -0.95 -5.99
N PHE A 33 14.89 -1.77 -4.99
CA PHE A 33 13.54 -1.91 -4.45
C PHE A 33 13.08 -0.64 -3.72
N TRP A 34 14.01 0.13 -3.14
CA TRP A 34 13.69 1.44 -2.56
C TRP A 34 13.20 2.42 -3.61
N LEU A 35 13.80 2.40 -4.81
CA LEU A 35 13.40 3.30 -5.91
C LEU A 35 12.00 2.99 -6.44
N ALA A 36 11.47 1.80 -6.18
CA ALA A 36 10.10 1.41 -6.51
C ALA A 36 9.08 1.87 -5.47
N MET A 37 9.52 2.38 -4.31
CA MET A 37 8.63 2.88 -3.27
C MET A 37 8.03 4.25 -3.65
N PRO A 38 6.74 4.52 -3.32
CA PRO A 38 6.06 5.77 -3.70
C PRO A 38 6.78 7.05 -3.25
N PHE A 39 7.48 7.02 -2.11
CA PHE A 39 8.23 8.18 -1.59
C PHE A 39 9.53 8.50 -2.35
N PHE A 40 9.94 7.64 -3.30
CA PHE A 40 11.00 7.94 -4.26
C PHE A 40 10.48 8.40 -5.62
N ALA A 41 9.17 8.58 -5.76
CA ALA A 41 8.58 9.06 -7.00
C ALA A 41 9.16 10.45 -7.35
N PRO A 42 9.61 10.67 -8.60
CA PRO A 42 10.10 11.97 -9.04
C PRO A 42 9.01 13.05 -8.95
N VAL A 43 9.35 14.19 -8.40
CA VAL A 43 8.47 15.36 -8.33
C VAL A 43 8.99 16.42 -9.29
N PRO A 44 8.15 16.97 -10.20
CA PRO A 44 8.55 18.05 -11.08
C PRO A 44 8.93 19.29 -10.27
N ARG A 45 10.01 19.97 -10.68
CA ARG A 45 10.50 21.17 -9.98
C ARG A 45 9.46 22.30 -9.97
N GLU A 46 8.64 22.38 -11.00
CA GLU A 46 7.56 23.37 -11.11
C GLU A 46 6.49 23.14 -10.04
N VAL A 47 6.18 21.89 -9.74
CA VAL A 47 5.22 21.49 -8.70
C VAL A 47 5.79 21.82 -7.32
N ASP A 48 7.04 21.49 -7.09
CA ASP A 48 7.76 21.82 -5.86
C ASP A 48 7.75 23.32 -5.60
N ARG A 49 8.15 24.12 -6.59
CA ARG A 49 8.11 25.60 -6.50
C ARG A 49 6.72 26.17 -6.31
N PHE A 50 5.70 25.55 -6.91
CA PHE A 50 4.32 26.00 -6.74
C PHE A 50 3.88 25.85 -5.29
N TYR A 51 4.09 24.67 -4.68
CA TYR A 51 3.68 24.43 -3.30
C TYR A 51 4.57 25.10 -2.25
N ALA A 52 5.79 25.50 -2.61
CA ALA A 52 6.70 26.24 -1.75
C ALA A 52 6.31 27.73 -1.58
N GLN A 53 5.33 28.25 -2.30
CA GLN A 53 4.94 29.66 -2.24
C GLN A 53 4.40 30.00 -0.83
N PRO A 54 4.64 31.24 -0.35
CA PRO A 54 4.14 31.69 0.94
C PRO A 54 2.62 31.55 1.05
N GLY A 55 2.14 30.99 2.16
CA GLY A 55 0.72 30.85 2.45
C GLY A 55 0.06 29.56 1.89
N MET A 56 0.73 28.81 1.02
CA MET A 56 0.16 27.58 0.46
C MET A 56 -0.10 26.55 1.56
N ALA A 57 0.88 26.24 2.39
CA ALA A 57 0.74 25.30 3.50
C ALA A 57 -0.33 25.72 4.51
N ALA A 58 -0.44 27.03 4.81
CA ALA A 58 -1.48 27.54 5.72
C ALA A 58 -2.91 27.36 5.18
N LYS A 59 -3.07 27.20 3.87
CA LYS A 59 -4.33 26.92 3.18
C LYS A 59 -4.54 25.45 2.87
N ASN A 60 -3.70 24.55 3.40
CA ASN A 60 -3.66 23.12 3.06
C ASN A 60 -3.48 22.82 1.55
N LEU A 61 -2.84 23.75 0.84
CA LEU A 61 -2.46 23.56 -0.56
C LEU A 61 -1.05 22.96 -0.59
N THR A 62 -0.97 21.66 -0.46
CA THR A 62 0.28 20.89 -0.39
C THR A 62 0.23 19.71 -1.37
N LEU A 63 1.38 19.17 -1.74
CA LEU A 63 1.49 18.07 -2.71
C LEU A 63 0.79 16.78 -2.24
N ASP A 64 0.77 16.52 -0.95
CA ASP A 64 0.11 15.36 -0.33
C ASP A 64 -1.42 15.46 -0.40
N TRP A 65 -1.98 16.68 -0.39
CA TRP A 65 -3.42 16.90 -0.59
C TRP A 65 -3.81 16.97 -2.07
N TRP A 66 -2.93 17.49 -2.91
CA TRP A 66 -3.17 17.70 -4.35
C TRP A 66 -2.00 17.15 -5.15
N PRO A 67 -1.82 15.82 -5.17
CA PRO A 67 -0.68 15.20 -5.82
C PRO A 67 -0.71 15.42 -7.34
N VAL A 68 0.47 15.64 -7.89
CA VAL A 68 0.71 15.71 -9.34
C VAL A 68 1.68 14.60 -9.71
N GLY A 69 1.32 13.81 -10.70
CA GLY A 69 2.13 12.67 -11.13
C GLY A 69 1.86 12.28 -12.57
N THR A 70 2.62 11.30 -13.04
CA THR A 70 2.52 10.73 -14.39
C THR A 70 1.83 9.38 -14.44
N GLY A 71 1.19 8.98 -13.34
CA GLY A 71 0.54 7.69 -13.18
C GLY A 71 -0.77 7.55 -13.98
N PRO A 72 -1.33 6.33 -14.03
CA PRO A 72 -2.55 6.04 -14.77
C PRO A 72 -3.82 6.66 -14.17
N PHE A 73 -3.76 7.14 -12.93
CA PHE A 73 -4.89 7.76 -12.26
C PHE A 73 -4.52 9.11 -11.67
N MET A 74 -5.52 9.97 -11.52
CA MET A 74 -5.44 11.28 -10.86
C MET A 74 -6.38 11.30 -9.65
N LEU A 75 -5.91 11.84 -8.53
CA LEU A 75 -6.73 12.06 -7.35
C LEU A 75 -7.67 13.25 -7.59
N THR A 76 -8.98 13.00 -7.61
CA THR A 76 -10.01 14.02 -7.87
C THR A 76 -10.85 14.37 -6.65
N GLU A 77 -10.92 13.49 -5.65
CA GLU A 77 -11.50 13.75 -4.35
C GLU A 77 -10.55 13.20 -3.29
N ASN A 78 -10.22 14.02 -2.30
CA ASN A 78 -9.33 13.65 -1.20
C ASN A 78 -9.95 14.04 0.14
N ASP A 79 -10.83 13.18 0.66
CA ASP A 79 -11.35 13.29 2.03
C ASP A 79 -10.90 12.07 2.84
N PRO A 80 -9.79 12.19 3.61
CA PRO A 80 -9.23 11.08 4.39
C PRO A 80 -10.15 10.58 5.51
N ASN A 81 -11.23 11.31 5.82
CA ASN A 81 -12.24 10.89 6.78
C ASN A 81 -13.41 10.16 6.17
N ARG A 82 -13.61 10.28 4.86
CA ARG A 82 -14.74 9.70 4.14
C ARG A 82 -14.29 8.82 2.97
N ARG A 83 -13.69 9.40 1.94
CA ARG A 83 -13.25 8.68 0.75
C ARG A 83 -12.21 9.44 -0.07
N MET A 84 -11.45 8.68 -0.85
CA MET A 84 -10.60 9.17 -1.91
C MET A 84 -11.06 8.61 -3.25
N VAL A 85 -11.08 9.46 -4.28
CA VAL A 85 -11.51 9.08 -5.62
C VAL A 85 -10.36 9.32 -6.59
N LEU A 86 -9.99 8.28 -7.29
CA LEU A 86 -9.01 8.28 -8.35
C LEU A 86 -9.72 8.12 -9.69
N MET A 87 -9.53 9.06 -10.60
CA MET A 87 -10.07 9.00 -11.96
C MET A 87 -8.96 8.67 -12.95
N ARG A 88 -9.30 7.98 -14.04
CA ARG A 88 -8.37 7.72 -15.14
C ARG A 88 -7.69 9.01 -15.59
N ASN A 89 -6.37 8.98 -15.69
CA ASN A 89 -5.59 10.10 -16.20
C ASN A 89 -5.62 10.14 -17.74
N PRO A 90 -6.26 11.14 -18.36
CA PRO A 90 -6.36 11.22 -19.82
C PRO A 90 -5.00 11.40 -20.49
N ASN A 91 -4.01 11.92 -19.76
CA ASN A 91 -2.64 12.15 -20.26
C ASN A 91 -1.73 10.93 -20.15
N PHE A 92 -2.20 9.84 -19.51
CA PHE A 92 -1.42 8.59 -19.39
C PHE A 92 -1.36 7.83 -20.71
N GLY A 93 -2.45 7.76 -21.43
CA GLY A 93 -2.68 7.28 -22.80
C GLY A 93 -1.74 6.21 -23.33
N GLY A 94 -1.98 4.92 -23.07
CA GLY A 94 -1.29 3.82 -23.74
C GLY A 94 0.21 3.66 -23.44
N ARG A 95 0.75 4.35 -22.44
CA ARG A 95 2.17 4.26 -22.05
C ARG A 95 2.57 2.89 -21.53
N GLN A 96 1.60 2.16 -21.00
CA GLN A 96 1.78 0.79 -20.51
C GLN A 96 0.59 -0.06 -20.93
N THR A 97 0.86 -1.33 -21.18
CA THR A 97 -0.15 -2.34 -21.45
C THR A 97 -0.18 -3.35 -20.31
N TYR A 98 -1.29 -4.07 -20.21
CA TYR A 98 -1.41 -5.20 -19.29
C TYR A 98 -0.35 -6.27 -19.66
N PRO A 99 0.38 -6.84 -18.69
CA PRO A 99 1.44 -7.79 -18.97
C PRO A 99 0.92 -9.05 -19.62
N CYS A 100 1.75 -9.65 -20.48
CA CYS A 100 1.47 -10.92 -21.15
C CYS A 100 2.24 -12.10 -20.53
N GLU A 101 3.08 -11.81 -19.55
CA GLU A 101 3.85 -12.78 -18.81
C GLU A 101 3.51 -12.66 -17.32
N GLY A 102 3.44 -13.78 -16.61
CA GLY A 102 3.12 -13.88 -15.21
C GLY A 102 3.78 -15.08 -14.55
N GLU A 103 3.36 -15.41 -13.35
CA GLU A 103 3.83 -16.57 -12.61
C GLU A 103 3.26 -17.88 -13.22
N PRO A 104 3.90 -19.04 -12.98
CA PRO A 104 3.40 -20.32 -13.44
C PRO A 104 1.97 -20.60 -12.93
N GLY A 105 1.02 -20.66 -13.84
CA GLY A 105 -0.39 -20.90 -13.52
C GLY A 105 -1.31 -19.71 -13.76
N ASP A 106 -0.81 -18.49 -13.91
CA ASP A 106 -1.60 -17.28 -14.14
C ASP A 106 -2.42 -17.34 -15.42
N ASP A 107 -1.86 -17.92 -16.48
CA ASP A 107 -2.58 -18.15 -17.73
C ASP A 107 -3.79 -19.07 -17.53
N LYS A 108 -3.61 -20.19 -16.83
CA LYS A 108 -4.70 -21.14 -16.51
C LYS A 108 -5.76 -20.53 -15.58
N ALA A 109 -5.35 -19.61 -14.71
CA ALA A 109 -6.24 -18.86 -13.83
C ALA A 109 -6.97 -17.74 -14.56
N GLY A 110 -6.68 -17.47 -15.84
CA GLY A 110 -7.28 -16.39 -16.62
C GLY A 110 -6.76 -15.00 -16.29
N LEU A 111 -5.70 -14.88 -15.47
CA LEU A 111 -5.15 -13.60 -15.05
C LEU A 111 -4.46 -12.82 -16.18
N LEU A 112 -4.08 -13.52 -17.27
CA LEU A 112 -3.47 -12.90 -18.44
C LEU A 112 -4.46 -12.61 -19.58
N ALA A 113 -5.77 -12.72 -19.34
CA ALA A 113 -6.80 -12.51 -20.36
C ALA A 113 -6.82 -11.06 -20.95
N ASP A 114 -6.28 -10.11 -20.21
CA ASP A 114 -6.18 -8.72 -20.64
C ASP A 114 -4.81 -8.35 -21.26
N CYS A 115 -3.97 -9.36 -21.55
CA CYS A 115 -2.66 -9.17 -22.18
C CYS A 115 -2.70 -8.17 -23.35
N GLY A 116 -1.80 -7.19 -23.32
CA GLY A 116 -1.65 -6.18 -24.37
C GLY A 116 -2.71 -5.07 -24.36
N LYS A 117 -3.76 -5.14 -23.55
CA LYS A 117 -4.74 -4.05 -23.45
C LYS A 117 -4.09 -2.80 -22.82
N PRO A 118 -4.38 -1.60 -23.34
CA PRO A 118 -3.86 -0.36 -22.76
C PRO A 118 -4.33 -0.16 -21.32
N LEU A 119 -3.40 0.22 -20.44
CA LEU A 119 -3.72 0.59 -19.05
C LEU A 119 -4.09 2.08 -18.94
N PRO A 120 -4.87 2.47 -17.92
CA PRO A 120 -5.58 1.63 -16.95
C PRO A 120 -6.84 0.98 -17.54
N LEU A 121 -7.21 -0.20 -17.06
CA LEU A 121 -8.45 -0.88 -17.47
C LEU A 121 -9.70 -0.27 -16.81
N LEU A 122 -9.54 0.35 -15.66
CA LEU A 122 -10.62 0.99 -14.90
C LEU A 122 -10.72 2.47 -15.23
N ASP A 123 -11.91 3.02 -15.17
CA ASP A 123 -12.16 4.46 -15.30
C ASP A 123 -12.01 5.19 -13.97
N GLN A 124 -12.36 4.51 -12.87
CA GLN A 124 -12.38 5.08 -11.54
C GLN A 124 -12.02 4.02 -10.50
N ALA A 125 -11.30 4.44 -9.44
CA ALA A 125 -11.11 3.67 -8.22
C ALA A 125 -11.54 4.52 -7.02
N VAL A 126 -12.42 3.97 -6.18
CA VAL A 126 -12.95 4.66 -4.99
C VAL A 126 -12.49 3.94 -3.74
N PHE A 127 -11.78 4.64 -2.87
CA PHE A 127 -11.34 4.14 -1.58
C PHE A 127 -12.18 4.79 -0.48
N THR A 128 -13.08 4.02 0.11
CA THR A 128 -13.93 4.49 1.21
C THR A 128 -13.32 4.10 2.55
N ARG A 129 -13.28 5.04 3.47
CA ARG A 129 -12.81 4.77 4.83
C ARG A 129 -13.96 4.31 5.70
N GLU A 130 -13.88 3.09 6.17
CA GLU A 130 -14.74 2.57 7.23
C GLU A 130 -13.97 2.56 8.55
N LYS A 131 -14.64 2.96 9.62
CA LYS A 131 -14.01 3.05 10.96
C LYS A 131 -14.00 1.72 11.69
N GLU A 132 -14.94 0.83 11.34
CA GLU A 132 -15.16 -0.43 12.05
C GLU A 132 -15.22 -1.61 11.06
N ALA A 133 -14.73 -2.76 11.50
CA ALA A 133 -14.61 -3.95 10.66
C ALA A 133 -15.95 -4.59 10.31
N ILE A 134 -16.90 -4.64 11.24
CA ILE A 134 -18.21 -5.30 11.02
C ILE A 134 -19.04 -4.57 9.97
N PRO A 135 -19.27 -3.24 10.01
CA PRO A 135 -19.93 -2.51 8.94
C PRO A 135 -19.23 -2.64 7.59
N TYR A 136 -17.89 -2.63 7.59
CA TYR A 136 -17.10 -2.80 6.39
C TYR A 136 -17.35 -4.16 5.72
N TRP A 137 -17.29 -5.25 6.48
CA TRP A 137 -17.57 -6.59 6.00
C TRP A 137 -19.00 -6.75 5.46
N ASN A 138 -19.99 -6.25 6.19
CA ASN A 138 -21.37 -6.29 5.76
C ASN A 138 -21.63 -5.53 4.46
N LYS A 139 -21.00 -4.37 4.27
CA LYS A 139 -21.08 -3.60 3.01
C LYS A 139 -20.44 -4.35 1.85
N PHE A 140 -19.31 -5.03 2.06
CA PHE A 140 -18.73 -5.91 1.06
C PHE A 140 -19.69 -7.03 0.67
N LEU A 141 -20.28 -7.73 1.65
CA LEU A 141 -21.25 -8.77 1.38
C LEU A 141 -22.53 -8.27 0.66
N GLN A 142 -22.88 -7.01 0.80
CA GLN A 142 -23.98 -6.38 0.10
C GLN A 142 -23.61 -5.85 -1.29
N GLY A 143 -22.34 -5.98 -1.70
CA GLY A 143 -21.87 -5.54 -3.02
C GLY A 143 -21.56 -4.05 -3.13
N TYR A 144 -21.38 -3.34 -2.00
CA TYR A 144 -20.92 -1.94 -2.03
C TYR A 144 -19.42 -1.82 -2.32
N TYR A 145 -18.67 -2.87 -2.09
CA TYR A 145 -17.22 -2.92 -2.30
C TYR A 145 -16.81 -4.14 -3.12
N ASP A 146 -15.87 -3.95 -4.02
CA ASP A 146 -15.31 -5.01 -4.88
C ASP A 146 -14.26 -5.86 -4.16
N ALA A 147 -13.64 -5.32 -3.12
CA ALA A 147 -12.61 -6.00 -2.33
C ALA A 147 -12.76 -5.71 -0.85
N SER A 148 -12.42 -6.70 -0.02
CA SER A 148 -12.42 -6.59 1.44
C SER A 148 -11.26 -7.37 2.06
N GLY A 149 -10.72 -6.86 3.16
CA GLY A 149 -9.96 -7.67 4.10
C GLY A 149 -10.90 -8.53 4.95
N ILE A 150 -10.37 -9.60 5.54
CA ILE A 150 -11.07 -10.46 6.48
C ILE A 150 -10.54 -10.14 7.88
N SER A 151 -11.40 -9.63 8.76
CA SER A 151 -11.06 -9.41 10.16
C SER A 151 -11.22 -10.71 10.98
N SER A 152 -10.68 -10.74 12.21
CA SER A 152 -10.88 -11.84 13.14
C SER A 152 -12.36 -12.15 13.35
N ASP A 153 -13.21 -11.12 13.46
CA ASP A 153 -14.65 -11.29 13.71
C ASP A 153 -15.40 -11.91 12.53
N SER A 154 -14.87 -11.79 11.33
CA SER A 154 -15.48 -12.31 10.09
C SER A 154 -14.77 -13.56 9.58
N PHE A 155 -13.73 -14.03 10.28
CA PHE A 155 -12.87 -15.10 9.78
C PHE A 155 -13.65 -16.41 9.59
N ASP A 156 -14.34 -16.87 10.61
CA ASP A 156 -15.07 -18.15 10.58
C ASP A 156 -16.24 -18.14 9.58
N GLN A 157 -16.81 -16.97 9.29
CA GLN A 157 -17.83 -16.82 8.25
C GLN A 157 -17.22 -16.95 6.85
N ALA A 158 -16.02 -16.38 6.65
CA ALA A 158 -15.41 -16.27 5.35
C ALA A 158 -14.59 -17.49 4.95
N VAL A 159 -13.89 -18.11 5.92
CA VAL A 159 -12.81 -19.08 5.67
C VAL A 159 -12.93 -20.32 6.54
N ARG A 160 -12.45 -21.42 5.98
CA ARG A 160 -12.21 -22.68 6.69
C ARG A 160 -10.73 -23.01 6.63
N VAL A 161 -10.19 -23.48 7.76
CA VAL A 161 -8.83 -24.00 7.82
C VAL A 161 -8.92 -25.53 7.79
N ASN A 162 -8.31 -26.13 6.78
CA ASN A 162 -8.26 -27.57 6.64
C ASN A 162 -7.25 -28.20 7.59
N VAL A 163 -7.32 -29.52 7.80
CA VAL A 163 -6.41 -30.26 8.69
C VAL A 163 -4.94 -30.09 8.33
N GLY A 164 -4.62 -29.79 7.06
CA GLY A 164 -3.27 -29.49 6.59
C GLY A 164 -2.80 -28.05 6.81
N GLY A 165 -3.66 -27.17 7.37
CA GLY A 165 -3.37 -25.74 7.53
C GLY A 165 -3.70 -24.89 6.30
N ASP A 166 -4.18 -25.49 5.22
CA ASP A 166 -4.61 -24.76 4.02
C ASP A 166 -5.90 -23.98 4.31
N VAL A 167 -5.96 -22.78 3.79
CA VAL A 167 -7.08 -21.86 3.95
C VAL A 167 -7.94 -21.88 2.70
N ALA A 168 -9.25 -22.07 2.86
CA ALA A 168 -10.22 -22.07 1.77
C ALA A 168 -11.45 -21.25 2.16
N LEU A 169 -12.19 -20.74 1.15
CA LEU A 169 -13.48 -20.10 1.39
C LEU A 169 -14.51 -21.10 1.93
N THR A 170 -15.44 -20.61 2.74
CA THR A 170 -16.67 -21.34 3.08
C THR A 170 -17.52 -21.56 1.82
N ASP A 171 -18.43 -22.55 1.86
CA ASP A 171 -19.31 -22.85 0.73
C ASP A 171 -20.18 -21.64 0.38
N GLU A 172 -20.71 -20.93 1.38
CA GLU A 172 -21.49 -19.72 1.21
C GLU A 172 -20.73 -18.65 0.41
N MET A 173 -19.47 -18.40 0.72
CA MET A 173 -18.68 -17.40 0.01
C MET A 173 -18.36 -17.83 -1.43
N ARG A 174 -18.12 -19.11 -1.66
CA ARG A 174 -17.92 -19.65 -3.02
C ARG A 174 -19.17 -19.54 -3.88
N ASP A 175 -20.33 -19.89 -3.33
CA ASP A 175 -21.63 -19.83 -4.04
C ASP A 175 -21.98 -18.39 -4.45
N ARG A 176 -21.46 -17.40 -3.72
CA ARG A 176 -21.58 -15.97 -4.04
C ARG A 176 -20.54 -15.48 -5.06
N GLY A 177 -19.68 -16.35 -5.56
CA GLY A 177 -18.63 -16.00 -6.53
C GLY A 177 -17.47 -15.19 -5.94
N ILE A 178 -17.33 -15.15 -4.61
CA ILE A 178 -16.21 -14.46 -3.94
C ILE A 178 -14.93 -15.26 -4.17
N GLN A 179 -13.83 -14.56 -4.42
CA GLN A 179 -12.51 -15.15 -4.58
C GLN A 179 -11.63 -14.82 -3.36
N LEU A 180 -10.86 -15.80 -2.89
CA LEU A 180 -9.89 -15.62 -1.81
C LEU A 180 -8.49 -15.46 -2.40
N LEU A 181 -7.88 -14.31 -2.11
CA LEU A 181 -6.48 -14.06 -2.43
C LEU A 181 -5.64 -14.20 -1.16
N THR A 182 -4.69 -15.10 -1.19
CA THR A 182 -3.75 -15.31 -0.09
C THR A 182 -2.33 -14.98 -0.54
N SER A 183 -1.53 -14.44 0.37
CA SER A 183 -0.11 -14.20 0.13
C SER A 183 0.71 -14.48 1.37
N VAL A 184 1.89 -15.06 1.18
CA VAL A 184 2.86 -15.21 2.26
C VAL A 184 3.51 -13.86 2.53
N LYS A 185 3.35 -13.37 3.75
CA LYS A 185 4.02 -12.13 4.22
C LYS A 185 5.37 -12.48 4.83
N THR A 186 6.40 -11.73 4.50
CA THR A 186 7.73 -11.79 5.14
C THR A 186 7.81 -10.94 6.39
N SER A 187 6.67 -10.55 6.95
CA SER A 187 6.57 -9.69 8.14
C SER A 187 6.24 -10.54 9.36
N THR A 188 6.90 -10.24 10.46
CA THR A 188 6.62 -10.84 11.77
C THR A 188 6.05 -9.77 12.68
N PHE A 189 4.89 -10.03 13.25
CA PHE A 189 4.29 -9.19 14.28
C PHE A 189 4.61 -9.81 15.64
N TYR A 190 5.07 -8.99 16.57
CA TYR A 190 5.40 -9.44 17.90
C TYR A 190 5.03 -8.40 18.96
N MET A 191 4.75 -8.86 20.16
CA MET A 191 4.62 -8.02 21.33
C MET A 191 5.92 -8.06 22.12
N GLY A 192 6.56 -6.92 22.28
CA GLY A 192 7.77 -6.78 23.10
C GLY A 192 7.45 -6.18 24.47
N PHE A 193 8.12 -6.67 25.49
CA PHE A 193 8.03 -6.09 26.82
C PHE A 193 9.21 -5.14 27.07
N ASN A 194 8.92 -3.94 27.59
CA ASN A 194 9.99 -3.07 28.08
C ASN A 194 10.62 -3.64 29.35
N MET A 195 11.78 -4.22 29.23
CA MET A 195 12.47 -4.87 30.36
C MET A 195 12.97 -3.89 31.43
N LEU A 196 12.91 -2.59 31.21
CA LEU A 196 13.22 -1.55 32.19
C LEU A 196 11.98 -1.04 32.94
N ASP A 197 10.78 -1.47 32.54
CA ASP A 197 9.55 -1.09 33.20
C ASP A 197 9.45 -1.72 34.61
N PRO A 198 9.03 -0.96 35.64
CA PRO A 198 9.00 -1.46 37.02
C PRO A 198 7.95 -2.55 37.29
N VAL A 199 6.94 -2.71 36.40
CA VAL A 199 5.85 -3.66 36.57
C VAL A 199 6.08 -4.93 35.74
N VAL A 200 6.29 -4.78 34.43
CA VAL A 200 6.45 -5.91 33.51
C VAL A 200 7.91 -6.24 33.20
N GLY A 201 8.83 -5.37 33.54
CA GLY A 201 10.27 -5.54 33.28
C GLY A 201 11.02 -6.31 34.36
N GLY A 202 12.33 -6.44 34.18
CA GLY A 202 13.23 -7.17 35.06
C GLY A 202 13.08 -8.69 34.96
N LEU A 203 13.99 -9.39 35.66
CA LEU A 203 14.06 -10.86 35.66
C LEU A 203 13.45 -11.49 36.91
N GLY A 204 12.80 -10.70 37.76
CA GLY A 204 12.14 -11.19 38.98
C GLY A 204 10.97 -12.13 38.66
N GLU A 205 10.70 -13.08 39.58
CA GLU A 205 9.68 -14.10 39.38
C GLU A 205 8.28 -13.53 39.10
N ARG A 206 7.89 -12.47 39.83
CA ARG A 206 6.61 -11.80 39.65
C ARG A 206 6.44 -11.24 38.24
N ALA A 207 7.42 -10.48 37.77
CA ALA A 207 7.37 -9.88 36.43
C ALA A 207 7.42 -10.94 35.32
N THR A 208 8.21 -12.00 35.53
CA THR A 208 8.26 -13.15 34.61
C THR A 208 6.91 -13.85 34.50
N LYS A 209 6.25 -14.14 35.62
CA LYS A 209 4.91 -14.75 35.62
C LYS A 209 3.86 -13.82 34.97
N LEU A 210 3.98 -12.50 35.20
CA LEU A 210 3.08 -11.55 34.56
C LEU A 210 3.25 -11.56 33.03
N ARG A 211 4.47 -11.53 32.52
CA ARG A 211 4.73 -11.63 31.06
C ARG A 211 4.23 -12.96 30.50
N GLN A 212 4.42 -14.07 31.21
CA GLN A 212 3.89 -15.36 30.79
C GLN A 212 2.35 -15.34 30.70
N ALA A 213 1.67 -14.77 31.70
CA ALA A 213 0.21 -14.65 31.69
C ALA A 213 -0.33 -13.76 30.57
N ILE A 214 0.40 -12.73 30.18
CA ILE A 214 0.03 -11.85 29.04
C ILE A 214 0.26 -12.56 27.70
N SER A 215 1.18 -13.52 27.63
CA SER A 215 1.57 -14.22 26.39
C SER A 215 0.71 -15.46 26.08
N ILE A 216 -0.23 -15.83 26.96
CA ILE A 216 -1.22 -16.90 26.77
C ILE A 216 -2.44 -16.36 26.03
#